data_aac007c9cec596beb2c9906f64d223d8
#
_entry.id   aac007c9cec596beb2c9906f64d223d8
#
_cell.length_a   1.000
_cell.length_b   1.000
_cell.length_c   1.000
_cell.angle_alpha   90.00
_cell.angle_beta   90.00
_cell.angle_gamma   90.00
#
_symmetry.space_group_name_H-M   'P 1'
#
loop_
_entity.id
_entity.type
_entity.pdbx_description
1 polymer ?
#
loop_
_entity_poly.entity_id
_entity_poly.type
_entity_poly.pdbx_seq_one_letter_code
_entity_poly.pdbx_strand_id
1 'polypeptide(L)'
;MSGQTSAQGLAPFVLPTGRSVLFDQGHFVDLANEAPRDQVVAADRLVYVTAAGELKLYQNGSVHRMEATPPGLLRAAGRTVAYLHEGALKVAEPVRPRELSASAGRFLVRDSLVLFHDRTDTTVNVFWKGRVFPLAGLPDTLDVPEAWVGSNTAVLYDRAARTAFRFHRGALEPLVDSCDAITVAAGGDLIGFSDDRSRSLHLWHKGRLTTLEPLAPQAMQAGEGLLAYVSGGGTFKCWSEGRVHTLLDHAPTAWMVRDSLLVVVDAGALKAFHDGALHVVEHYVPEQWMARDGVLTYLDLNREVWRYARGERIAVGREAGVDRFEVYGDVVLHPGSDGGVKVWWQGETYTRY
;
A
#
# COMPACT_ATOMS: atom_id res chain seq x y z
N MET A 1 9.92 16.39 8.35
CA MET A 1 9.80 16.08 6.90
C MET A 1 10.15 14.60 6.73
N SER A 2 9.17 13.71 6.78
CA SER A 2 9.36 12.31 6.42
C SER A 2 9.19 12.23 4.90
N GLY A 3 10.30 12.06 4.19
CA GLY A 3 10.28 11.88 2.76
C GLY A 3 9.50 10.62 2.41
N GLN A 4 8.34 10.78 1.80
CA GLN A 4 7.67 9.72 1.07
C GLN A 4 8.62 9.29 -0.05
N THR A 5 9.13 8.08 0.02
CA THR A 5 9.85 7.46 -1.08
C THR A 5 8.82 6.72 -1.94
N SER A 6 8.14 7.46 -2.82
CA SER A 6 7.43 6.88 -3.95
C SER A 6 8.38 6.04 -4.82
N ALA A 7 7.87 5.09 -5.56
CA ALA A 7 8.62 4.43 -6.61
C ALA A 7 9.14 5.51 -7.56
N GLN A 8 10.44 5.74 -7.54
CA GLN A 8 11.03 6.89 -8.23
C GLN A 8 11.37 6.47 -9.66
N GLY A 9 10.48 6.81 -10.61
CA GLY A 9 10.77 6.70 -12.03
C GLY A 9 10.89 5.27 -12.56
N LEU A 10 10.30 4.26 -11.90
CA LEU A 10 10.43 2.85 -12.30
C LEU A 10 9.07 2.27 -12.70
N ALA A 11 8.94 1.80 -13.95
CA ALA A 11 7.70 1.21 -14.44
C ALA A 11 7.95 0.09 -15.48
N PRO A 12 7.61 -1.16 -15.17
CA PRO A 12 7.70 -2.27 -16.10
C PRO A 12 6.47 -2.33 -17.01
N PHE A 13 6.66 -2.74 -18.25
CA PHE A 13 5.57 -3.00 -19.21
C PHE A 13 5.97 -4.01 -20.26
N VAL A 14 4.99 -4.53 -20.97
CA VAL A 14 5.20 -5.47 -22.08
C VAL A 14 4.77 -4.78 -23.37
N LEU A 15 5.65 -4.76 -24.35
CA LEU A 15 5.35 -4.26 -25.70
C LEU A 15 4.39 -5.20 -26.43
N PRO A 16 3.67 -4.73 -27.46
CA PRO A 16 2.85 -5.59 -28.32
C PRO A 16 3.61 -6.76 -28.95
N THR A 17 4.92 -6.62 -29.11
CA THR A 17 5.83 -7.68 -29.59
C THR A 17 6.09 -8.80 -28.56
N GLY A 18 5.58 -8.67 -27.32
CA GLY A 18 5.86 -9.58 -26.20
C GLY A 18 7.14 -9.30 -25.42
N ARG A 19 7.95 -8.33 -25.85
CA ARG A 19 9.18 -7.96 -25.13
C ARG A 19 8.87 -7.25 -23.82
N SER A 20 9.56 -7.65 -22.76
CA SER A 20 9.48 -7.00 -21.46
C SER A 20 10.47 -5.84 -21.39
N VAL A 21 9.97 -4.65 -21.07
CA VAL A 21 10.72 -3.41 -20.96
C VAL A 21 10.48 -2.77 -19.61
N LEU A 22 11.49 -2.10 -19.09
CA LEU A 22 11.42 -1.29 -17.90
C LEU A 22 11.73 0.16 -18.26
N PHE A 23 10.88 1.08 -17.85
CA PHE A 23 11.25 2.49 -17.78
C PHE A 23 11.97 2.73 -16.44
N ASP A 24 13.16 3.33 -16.50
CA ASP A 24 13.97 3.68 -15.33
C ASP A 24 14.49 5.12 -15.50
N GLN A 25 13.86 6.06 -14.79
CA GLN A 25 14.28 7.46 -14.67
C GLN A 25 14.65 8.14 -16.01
N GLY A 26 13.75 8.04 -17.00
CA GLY A 26 13.95 8.65 -18.33
C GLY A 26 14.57 7.73 -19.37
N HIS A 27 14.92 6.50 -19.02
CA HIS A 27 15.55 5.54 -19.94
C HIS A 27 14.71 4.25 -20.04
N PHE A 28 14.79 3.59 -21.19
CA PHE A 28 14.19 2.27 -21.39
C PHE A 28 15.25 1.18 -21.33
N VAL A 29 15.00 0.17 -20.50
CA VAL A 29 15.85 -1.00 -20.32
C VAL A 29 15.11 -2.23 -20.81
N ASP A 30 15.65 -2.94 -21.79
CA ASP A 30 15.09 -4.21 -22.25
C ASP A 30 15.43 -5.30 -21.23
N LEU A 31 14.42 -5.90 -20.60
CA LEU A 31 14.58 -6.93 -19.57
C LEU A 31 14.64 -8.34 -20.14
N ALA A 32 13.76 -8.64 -21.10
CA ALA A 32 13.65 -9.95 -21.74
C ALA A 32 12.88 -9.85 -23.06
N ASN A 33 13.07 -10.86 -23.94
CA ASN A 33 12.33 -10.98 -25.21
C ASN A 33 10.90 -11.52 -25.01
N GLU A 34 10.56 -11.94 -23.80
CA GLU A 34 9.26 -12.52 -23.47
C GLU A 34 8.68 -11.83 -22.23
N ALA A 35 7.35 -11.84 -22.13
CA ALA A 35 6.64 -11.33 -20.96
C ALA A 35 7.00 -12.14 -19.68
N PRO A 36 7.20 -11.48 -18.53
CA PRO A 36 7.40 -12.17 -17.27
C PRO A 36 6.10 -12.90 -16.87
N ARG A 37 6.23 -14.00 -16.11
CA ARG A 37 5.09 -14.73 -15.54
C ARG A 37 4.42 -13.96 -14.41
N ASP A 38 5.22 -13.22 -13.65
CA ASP A 38 4.79 -12.39 -12.51
C ASP A 38 5.80 -11.27 -12.30
N GLN A 39 5.33 -10.13 -11.79
CA GLN A 39 6.20 -9.00 -11.49
C GLN A 39 5.61 -8.08 -10.44
N VAL A 40 6.47 -7.51 -9.60
CA VAL A 40 6.10 -6.53 -8.58
C VAL A 40 7.12 -5.41 -8.51
N VAL A 41 6.64 -4.19 -8.33
CA VAL A 41 7.48 -2.99 -8.15
C VAL A 41 7.37 -2.53 -6.70
N ALA A 42 8.52 -2.27 -6.09
CA ALA A 42 8.62 -1.70 -4.75
C ALA A 42 9.69 -0.60 -4.75
N ALA A 43 9.23 0.64 -4.61
CA ALA A 43 10.08 1.83 -4.62
C ALA A 43 11.08 1.87 -5.80
N ASP A 44 12.35 1.56 -5.53
CA ASP A 44 13.49 1.65 -6.44
C ASP A 44 13.86 0.30 -7.10
N ARG A 45 12.98 -0.71 -7.04
CA ARG A 45 13.28 -2.05 -7.52
C ARG A 45 12.11 -2.74 -8.20
N LEU A 46 12.43 -3.58 -9.18
CA LEU A 46 11.51 -4.51 -9.81
C LEU A 46 11.94 -5.94 -9.48
N VAL A 47 11.03 -6.75 -8.97
CA VAL A 47 11.23 -8.20 -8.85
C VAL A 47 10.29 -8.88 -9.82
N TYR A 48 10.82 -9.78 -10.64
CA TYR A 48 10.04 -10.44 -11.68
C TYR A 48 10.45 -11.90 -11.88
N VAL A 49 9.48 -12.70 -12.29
CA VAL A 49 9.67 -14.11 -12.67
C VAL A 49 9.77 -14.19 -14.18
N THR A 50 10.88 -14.62 -14.71
CA THR A 50 11.07 -14.78 -16.15
C THR A 50 10.14 -15.86 -16.73
N ALA A 51 9.98 -15.91 -18.06
CA ALA A 51 9.26 -16.99 -18.74
C ALA A 51 9.86 -18.37 -18.43
N ALA A 52 11.18 -18.47 -18.23
CA ALA A 52 11.85 -19.70 -17.81
C ALA A 52 11.63 -20.06 -16.32
N GLY A 53 11.03 -19.16 -15.52
CA GLY A 53 10.73 -19.40 -14.10
C GLY A 53 11.81 -18.90 -13.14
N GLU A 54 12.86 -18.26 -13.60
CA GLU A 54 13.86 -17.66 -12.70
C GLU A 54 13.30 -16.41 -12.02
N LEU A 55 13.55 -16.25 -10.72
CA LEU A 55 13.27 -14.99 -10.00
C LEU A 55 14.46 -14.05 -10.15
N LYS A 56 14.19 -12.84 -10.62
CA LYS A 56 15.22 -11.79 -10.83
C LYS A 56 14.82 -10.50 -10.11
N LEU A 57 15.82 -9.76 -9.68
CA LEU A 57 15.73 -8.42 -9.12
C LEU A 57 16.45 -7.45 -10.06
N TYR A 58 15.76 -6.42 -10.52
CA TYR A 58 16.36 -5.22 -11.10
C TYR A 58 16.45 -4.13 -10.05
N GLN A 59 17.61 -3.54 -9.91
CA GLN A 59 17.84 -2.37 -9.06
C GLN A 59 19.10 -1.62 -9.51
N ASN A 60 19.03 -0.27 -9.55
CA ASN A 60 20.16 0.60 -9.89
C ASN A 60 20.86 0.21 -11.20
N GLY A 61 20.09 -0.05 -12.26
CA GLY A 61 20.62 -0.40 -13.58
C GLY A 61 21.14 -1.84 -13.72
N SER A 62 21.04 -2.67 -12.68
CA SER A 62 21.60 -4.03 -12.67
C SER A 62 20.52 -5.08 -12.44
N VAL A 63 20.66 -6.22 -13.12
CA VAL A 63 19.81 -7.40 -12.93
C VAL A 63 20.56 -8.46 -12.14
N HIS A 64 19.95 -8.92 -11.05
CA HIS A 64 20.50 -9.97 -10.20
C HIS A 64 19.54 -11.19 -10.21
N ARG A 65 20.09 -12.38 -10.39
CA ARG A 65 19.33 -13.61 -10.23
C ARG A 65 19.20 -13.91 -8.75
N MET A 66 17.96 -14.02 -8.27
CA MET A 66 17.64 -14.32 -6.88
C MET A 66 17.45 -15.82 -6.63
N GLU A 67 16.64 -16.46 -7.48
CA GLU A 67 16.33 -17.90 -7.39
C GLU A 67 16.32 -18.53 -8.79
N ALA A 68 16.62 -19.83 -8.84
CA ALA A 68 16.63 -20.60 -10.09
C ALA A 68 15.22 -21.05 -10.51
N THR A 69 14.30 -21.10 -9.56
CA THR A 69 12.92 -21.58 -9.72
C THR A 69 11.94 -20.50 -9.24
N PRO A 70 10.68 -20.51 -9.71
CA PRO A 70 9.71 -19.50 -9.36
C PRO A 70 9.32 -19.58 -7.88
N PRO A 71 9.02 -18.44 -7.22
CA PRO A 71 8.48 -18.43 -5.87
C PRO A 71 7.02 -18.93 -5.87
N GLY A 72 6.59 -19.53 -4.76
CA GLY A 72 5.19 -19.91 -4.57
C GLY A 72 4.27 -18.73 -4.32
N LEU A 73 4.79 -17.64 -3.76
CA LEU A 73 4.06 -16.41 -3.48
C LEU A 73 5.02 -15.22 -3.50
N LEU A 74 4.68 -14.17 -4.25
CA LEU A 74 5.43 -12.92 -4.34
C LEU A 74 4.54 -11.75 -3.91
N ARG A 75 5.02 -10.90 -2.99
CA ARG A 75 4.31 -9.74 -2.46
C ARG A 75 5.24 -8.54 -2.37
N ALA A 76 4.72 -7.37 -2.72
CA ALA A 76 5.43 -6.11 -2.57
C ALA A 76 4.53 -5.05 -1.93
N ALA A 77 5.12 -4.23 -1.08
CA ALA A 77 4.50 -3.00 -0.59
C ALA A 77 5.61 -2.01 -0.21
N GLY A 78 5.40 -0.73 -0.55
CA GLY A 78 6.37 0.33 -0.30
C GLY A 78 7.76 -0.02 -0.82
N ARG A 79 8.70 -0.25 0.08
CA ARG A 79 10.10 -0.58 -0.25
C ARG A 79 10.46 -2.06 -0.10
N THR A 80 9.53 -2.88 0.34
CA THR A 80 9.80 -4.28 0.69
C THR A 80 9.16 -5.22 -0.32
N VAL A 81 9.96 -6.17 -0.79
CA VAL A 81 9.48 -7.33 -1.55
C VAL A 81 9.81 -8.57 -0.74
N ALA A 82 8.78 -9.34 -0.41
CA ALA A 82 8.92 -10.63 0.26
C ALA A 82 8.30 -11.74 -0.58
N TYR A 83 8.87 -12.94 -0.49
CA TYR A 83 8.40 -14.09 -1.25
C TYR A 83 8.65 -15.43 -0.53
N LEU A 84 7.82 -16.41 -0.84
CA LEU A 84 8.01 -17.80 -0.42
C LEU A 84 8.74 -18.58 -1.51
N HIS A 85 9.84 -19.20 -1.15
CA HIS A 85 10.57 -20.10 -2.03
C HIS A 85 10.93 -21.37 -1.27
N GLU A 86 10.44 -22.54 -1.76
CA GLU A 86 10.64 -23.86 -1.14
C GLU A 86 10.27 -23.90 0.37
N GLY A 87 9.23 -23.16 0.75
CA GLY A 87 8.76 -23.05 2.14
C GLY A 87 9.45 -21.95 2.96
N ALA A 88 10.63 -21.50 2.56
CA ALA A 88 11.33 -20.40 3.21
C ALA A 88 10.73 -19.05 2.84
N LEU A 89 10.58 -18.16 3.82
CA LEU A 89 10.24 -16.75 3.59
C LEU A 89 11.52 -15.93 3.43
N LYS A 90 11.60 -15.21 2.33
CA LYS A 90 12.75 -14.37 2.00
C LYS A 90 12.34 -12.95 1.63
N VAL A 91 13.25 -12.00 1.83
CA VAL A 91 13.15 -10.61 1.36
C VAL A 91 14.18 -10.41 0.24
N ALA A 92 13.75 -9.77 -0.85
CA ALA A 92 14.61 -9.44 -1.97
C ALA A 92 15.57 -8.30 -1.58
N GLU A 93 16.86 -8.64 -1.47
CA GLU A 93 17.96 -7.70 -1.25
C GLU A 93 18.96 -7.78 -2.42
N PRO A 94 19.70 -6.69 -2.76
CA PRO A 94 20.48 -6.59 -4.02
C PRO A 94 21.57 -7.64 -4.20
N VAL A 95 22.24 -8.04 -3.12
CA VAL A 95 23.39 -8.97 -3.23
C VAL A 95 22.94 -10.41 -3.17
N ARG A 96 22.05 -10.71 -2.24
CA ARG A 96 21.44 -12.03 -2.05
C ARG A 96 20.11 -11.90 -1.32
N PRO A 97 19.17 -12.81 -1.55
CA PRO A 97 17.96 -12.88 -0.75
C PRO A 97 18.29 -13.05 0.72
N ARG A 98 17.57 -12.32 1.56
CA ARG A 98 17.66 -12.49 3.00
C ARG A 98 16.57 -13.42 3.47
N GLU A 99 16.94 -14.55 4.03
CA GLU A 99 16.01 -15.47 4.66
C GLU A 99 15.54 -14.92 6.00
N LEU A 100 14.23 -14.88 6.20
CA LEU A 100 13.56 -14.50 7.45
C LEU A 100 13.12 -15.71 8.26
N SER A 101 12.74 -16.80 7.57
CA SER A 101 12.31 -18.07 8.16
C SER A 101 12.56 -19.20 7.17
N ALA A 102 13.06 -20.32 7.64
CA ALA A 102 13.24 -21.52 6.84
C ALA A 102 11.92 -22.24 6.53
N SER A 103 10.89 -22.04 7.36
CA SER A 103 9.55 -22.62 7.16
C SER A 103 8.50 -21.61 7.61
N ALA A 104 8.05 -20.78 6.68
CA ALA A 104 7.03 -19.79 6.98
C ALA A 104 5.63 -20.29 6.67
N GLY A 105 4.69 -19.86 7.50
CA GLY A 105 3.27 -19.96 7.24
C GLY A 105 2.77 -18.79 6.37
N ARG A 106 1.73 -18.12 6.83
CA ARG A 106 1.23 -16.91 6.20
C ARG A 106 2.14 -15.71 6.51
N PHE A 107 2.18 -14.77 5.58
CA PHE A 107 2.85 -13.50 5.80
C PHE A 107 2.08 -12.33 5.19
N LEU A 108 2.24 -11.15 5.77
CA LEU A 108 1.70 -9.87 5.29
C LEU A 108 2.86 -8.91 5.06
N VAL A 109 2.79 -8.16 3.95
CA VAL A 109 3.76 -7.12 3.62
C VAL A 109 3.03 -5.78 3.58
N ARG A 110 3.57 -4.79 4.26
CA ARG A 110 3.08 -3.42 4.20
C ARG A 110 4.26 -2.46 4.34
N ASP A 111 4.49 -1.67 3.29
CA ASP A 111 5.63 -0.74 3.18
C ASP A 111 6.97 -1.38 3.63
N SER A 112 7.48 -1.03 4.79
CA SER A 112 8.75 -1.53 5.33
C SER A 112 8.60 -2.67 6.35
N LEU A 113 7.39 -3.21 6.50
CA LEU A 113 7.05 -4.20 7.53
C LEU A 113 6.61 -5.52 6.89
N VAL A 114 7.19 -6.65 7.36
CA VAL A 114 6.71 -7.99 7.05
C VAL A 114 6.34 -8.68 8.36
N LEU A 115 5.05 -8.98 8.51
CA LEU A 115 4.56 -9.81 9.61
C LEU A 115 4.45 -11.25 9.12
N PHE A 116 4.99 -12.22 9.85
CA PHE A 116 4.98 -13.61 9.43
C PHE A 116 4.95 -14.58 10.62
N HIS A 117 4.43 -15.76 10.36
CA HIS A 117 4.47 -16.89 11.28
C HIS A 117 5.61 -17.82 10.87
N ASP A 118 6.57 -18.04 11.76
CA ASP A 118 7.60 -19.07 11.61
C ASP A 118 7.08 -20.39 12.17
N ARG A 119 7.03 -21.41 11.31
CA ARG A 119 6.55 -22.75 11.69
C ARG A 119 7.59 -23.58 12.42
N THR A 120 8.86 -23.20 12.36
CA THR A 120 9.96 -23.95 12.97
C THR A 120 9.93 -23.83 14.49
N ASP A 121 9.71 -22.60 14.98
CA ASP A 121 9.63 -22.29 16.40
C ASP A 121 8.25 -21.83 16.86
N THR A 122 7.26 -21.88 15.94
CA THR A 122 5.87 -21.50 16.17
C THR A 122 5.69 -20.06 16.66
N THR A 123 6.59 -19.16 16.25
CA THR A 123 6.56 -17.76 16.67
C THR A 123 5.95 -16.86 15.60
N VAL A 124 5.29 -15.78 16.04
CA VAL A 124 4.94 -14.65 15.20
C VAL A 124 6.09 -13.65 15.23
N ASN A 125 6.52 -13.22 14.06
CA ASN A 125 7.67 -12.35 13.88
C ASN A 125 7.32 -11.12 13.05
N VAL A 126 7.98 -10.00 13.33
CA VAL A 126 7.97 -8.81 12.50
C VAL A 126 9.38 -8.54 11.97
N PHE A 127 9.52 -8.53 10.66
CA PHE A 127 10.69 -7.93 10.03
C PHE A 127 10.41 -6.44 9.78
N TRP A 128 11.27 -5.58 10.31
CA TRP A 128 11.18 -4.13 10.17
C TRP A 128 12.57 -3.51 10.11
N LYS A 129 12.81 -2.66 9.11
CA LYS A 129 14.08 -1.95 8.89
C LYS A 129 15.32 -2.84 9.03
N GLY A 130 15.32 -4.00 8.37
CA GLY A 130 16.46 -4.91 8.34
C GLY A 130 16.64 -5.74 9.62
N ARG A 131 15.69 -5.78 10.56
CA ARG A 131 15.73 -6.61 11.77
C ARG A 131 14.48 -7.46 11.90
N VAL A 132 14.64 -8.65 12.42
CA VAL A 132 13.54 -9.52 12.83
C VAL A 132 13.32 -9.34 14.33
N PHE A 133 12.06 -9.12 14.70
CA PHE A 133 11.59 -8.99 16.07
C PHE A 133 10.65 -10.15 16.37
N PRO A 134 11.06 -11.13 17.17
CA PRO A 134 10.15 -12.15 17.66
C PRO A 134 9.13 -11.51 18.61
N LEU A 135 7.86 -11.77 18.38
CA LEU A 135 6.78 -11.27 19.20
C LEU A 135 6.50 -12.29 20.32
N ALA A 136 7.40 -12.32 21.31
CA ALA A 136 7.30 -13.23 22.44
C ALA A 136 6.00 -12.98 23.25
N GLY A 137 5.39 -14.06 23.75
CA GLY A 137 4.18 -13.99 24.57
C GLY A 137 2.87 -14.02 23.78
N LEU A 138 2.94 -14.05 22.45
CA LEU A 138 1.77 -14.35 21.63
C LEU A 138 1.62 -15.88 21.49
N PRO A 139 0.39 -16.43 21.63
CA PRO A 139 0.19 -17.86 21.49
C PRO A 139 0.43 -18.33 20.06
N ASP A 140 0.87 -19.59 19.92
CA ASP A 140 1.15 -20.27 18.66
C ASP A 140 -0.03 -20.30 17.66
N THR A 141 -1.23 -20.01 18.16
CA THR A 141 -2.48 -20.04 17.39
C THR A 141 -2.85 -18.72 16.74
N LEU A 142 -1.98 -17.68 16.83
CA LEU A 142 -2.29 -16.40 16.25
C LEU A 142 -2.34 -16.51 14.72
N ASP A 143 -3.55 -16.64 14.22
CA ASP A 143 -3.77 -16.69 12.78
C ASP A 143 -3.52 -15.27 12.23
N VAL A 144 -2.58 -15.14 11.29
CA VAL A 144 -2.25 -13.87 10.62
C VAL A 144 -3.48 -13.10 10.11
N PRO A 145 -4.66 -13.71 9.84
CA PRO A 145 -5.90 -12.98 9.57
C PRO A 145 -6.39 -12.02 10.67
N GLU A 146 -5.95 -12.19 11.91
CA GLU A 146 -6.30 -11.28 13.03
C GLU A 146 -5.24 -10.21 13.27
N ALA A 147 -4.50 -9.87 12.25
CA ALA A 147 -3.52 -8.82 12.27
C ALA A 147 -3.87 -7.70 11.28
N TRP A 148 -3.70 -6.47 11.73
CA TRP A 148 -3.81 -5.25 10.92
C TRP A 148 -2.44 -4.61 10.82
N VAL A 149 -1.98 -4.36 9.61
CA VAL A 149 -0.60 -3.93 9.34
C VAL A 149 -0.61 -2.59 8.63
N GLY A 150 0.06 -1.60 9.22
CA GLY A 150 0.42 -0.31 8.61
C GLY A 150 1.91 -0.27 8.25
N SER A 151 2.41 0.90 7.83
CA SER A 151 3.80 1.04 7.38
C SER A 151 4.83 0.85 8.50
N ASN A 152 4.54 1.34 9.71
CA ASN A 152 5.42 1.24 10.88
C ASN A 152 4.72 0.62 12.10
N THR A 153 3.47 0.23 11.95
CA THR A 153 2.63 -0.31 13.03
C THR A 153 2.03 -1.65 12.61
N ALA A 154 1.83 -2.53 13.58
CA ALA A 154 0.94 -3.67 13.41
C ALA A 154 0.10 -3.83 14.69
N VAL A 155 -1.12 -4.31 14.54
CA VAL A 155 -1.96 -4.73 15.66
C VAL A 155 -2.22 -6.21 15.52
N LEU A 156 -2.04 -6.95 16.60
CA LEU A 156 -2.29 -8.38 16.68
C LEU A 156 -3.29 -8.62 17.80
N TYR A 157 -4.30 -9.40 17.52
CA TYR A 157 -5.32 -9.72 18.51
C TYR A 157 -5.21 -11.19 18.93
N ASP A 158 -4.96 -11.38 20.23
CA ASP A 158 -4.95 -12.68 20.87
C ASP A 158 -6.35 -12.95 21.47
N ARG A 159 -7.10 -13.83 20.81
CA ARG A 159 -8.45 -14.21 21.29
C ARG A 159 -8.42 -14.97 22.62
N ALA A 160 -7.41 -15.79 22.85
CA ALA A 160 -7.33 -16.60 24.06
C ALA A 160 -7.02 -15.72 25.27
N ALA A 161 -6.09 -14.78 25.13
CA ALA A 161 -5.77 -13.79 26.15
C ALA A 161 -6.78 -12.62 26.20
N ARG A 162 -7.65 -12.48 25.16
CA ARG A 162 -8.57 -11.37 25.00
C ARG A 162 -7.88 -10.01 24.98
N THR A 163 -6.66 -9.96 24.41
CA THR A 163 -5.77 -8.80 24.43
C THR A 163 -5.33 -8.45 23.01
N ALA A 164 -5.43 -7.18 22.66
CA ALA A 164 -4.82 -6.64 21.46
C ALA A 164 -3.45 -6.03 21.79
N PHE A 165 -2.45 -6.38 21.00
CA PHE A 165 -1.10 -5.86 21.10
C PHE A 165 -0.80 -4.97 19.91
N ARG A 166 -0.05 -3.91 20.11
CA ARG A 166 0.52 -3.11 19.04
C ARG A 166 2.02 -3.34 18.94
N PHE A 167 2.49 -3.52 17.73
CA PHE A 167 3.90 -3.38 17.38
C PHE A 167 4.14 -1.99 16.80
N HIS A 168 5.13 -1.29 17.32
CA HIS A 168 5.57 -0.01 16.79
C HIS A 168 7.08 0.14 16.97
N ARG A 169 7.81 0.30 15.85
CA ARG A 169 9.27 0.59 15.83
C ARG A 169 10.12 -0.35 16.68
N GLY A 170 9.79 -1.64 16.70
CA GLY A 170 10.57 -2.66 17.42
C GLY A 170 10.10 -2.95 18.85
N ALA A 171 9.04 -2.30 19.32
CA ALA A 171 8.40 -2.58 20.60
C ALA A 171 7.03 -3.21 20.39
N LEU A 172 6.73 -4.28 21.15
CA LEU A 172 5.40 -4.87 21.28
C LEU A 172 4.84 -4.48 22.64
N GLU A 173 3.66 -3.85 22.63
CA GLU A 173 3.02 -3.38 23.86
C GLU A 173 1.51 -3.66 23.81
N PRO A 174 0.84 -3.88 24.97
CA PRO A 174 -0.61 -3.96 25.00
C PRO A 174 -1.25 -2.69 24.44
N LEU A 175 -2.29 -2.86 23.62
CA LEU A 175 -3.14 -1.78 23.11
C LEU A 175 -4.48 -1.74 23.87
N VAL A 176 -5.11 -2.92 24.04
CA VAL A 176 -6.37 -3.10 24.77
C VAL A 176 -6.32 -4.45 25.48
N ASP A 177 -6.67 -4.45 26.76
CA ASP A 177 -6.79 -5.66 27.57
C ASP A 177 -8.25 -6.06 27.76
N SER A 178 -8.48 -7.38 27.84
CA SER A 178 -9.78 -7.96 28.20
C SER A 178 -10.94 -7.57 27.27
N CYS A 179 -10.71 -7.47 25.95
CA CYS A 179 -11.77 -7.27 24.95
C CYS A 179 -12.13 -8.59 24.25
N ASP A 180 -13.42 -8.78 23.91
CA ASP A 180 -13.89 -9.95 23.17
C ASP A 180 -13.89 -9.71 21.64
N ALA A 181 -13.95 -8.44 21.25
CA ALA A 181 -13.90 -8.02 19.85
C ALA A 181 -13.24 -6.65 19.72
N ILE A 182 -12.49 -6.49 18.64
CA ILE A 182 -11.83 -5.24 18.29
C ILE A 182 -11.94 -4.97 16.79
N THR A 183 -12.20 -3.74 16.43
CA THR A 183 -12.12 -3.24 15.06
C THR A 183 -10.93 -2.30 14.96
N VAL A 184 -10.08 -2.51 13.96
CA VAL A 184 -8.81 -1.79 13.84
C VAL A 184 -8.61 -1.26 12.43
N ALA A 185 -8.04 -0.07 12.32
CA ALA A 185 -7.44 0.47 11.11
C ALA A 185 -6.01 0.93 11.43
N ALA A 186 -5.01 0.25 10.86
CA ALA A 186 -3.59 0.57 11.07
C ALA A 186 -3.05 1.37 9.89
N GLY A 187 -2.44 2.50 10.17
CA GLY A 187 -1.79 3.38 9.21
C GLY A 187 -0.27 3.40 9.36
N GLY A 188 0.37 4.52 9.06
CA GLY A 188 1.79 4.72 9.24
C GLY A 188 2.22 4.67 10.72
N ASP A 189 2.16 5.80 11.40
CA ASP A 189 2.44 5.92 12.84
C ASP A 189 1.16 6.11 13.66
N LEU A 190 0.02 5.59 13.17
CA LEU A 190 -1.27 5.70 13.84
C LEU A 190 -2.07 4.40 13.79
N ILE A 191 -2.94 4.21 14.78
CA ILE A 191 -3.87 3.09 14.89
C ILE A 191 -5.21 3.66 15.37
N GLY A 192 -6.25 3.57 14.53
CA GLY A 192 -7.63 3.77 14.94
C GLY A 192 -8.20 2.43 15.41
N PHE A 193 -8.90 2.42 16.54
CA PHE A 193 -9.53 1.21 17.04
C PHE A 193 -10.76 1.48 17.89
N SER A 194 -11.62 0.49 17.95
CA SER A 194 -12.77 0.43 18.85
C SER A 194 -12.91 -1.00 19.36
N ASP A 195 -13.14 -1.16 20.64
CA ASP A 195 -13.37 -2.44 21.30
C ASP A 195 -14.81 -2.54 21.83
N ASP A 196 -15.26 -3.77 22.15
CA ASP A 196 -16.62 -4.06 22.59
C ASP A 196 -16.94 -3.56 23.99
N ARG A 197 -15.93 -3.20 24.80
CA ARG A 197 -16.09 -2.68 26.16
C ARG A 197 -16.27 -1.17 26.19
N SER A 198 -15.32 -0.45 25.60
CA SER A 198 -15.39 1.03 25.57
C SER A 198 -16.45 1.52 24.60
N ARG A 199 -16.69 0.77 23.52
CA ARG A 199 -17.56 1.15 22.40
C ARG A 199 -17.31 2.55 21.85
N SER A 200 -16.08 3.04 22.06
CA SER A 200 -15.62 4.37 21.65
C SER A 200 -14.60 4.23 20.54
N LEU A 201 -14.45 5.25 19.69
CA LEU A 201 -13.35 5.32 18.76
C LEU A 201 -12.14 5.93 19.44
N HIS A 202 -11.07 5.15 19.51
CA HIS A 202 -9.77 5.58 20.01
C HIS A 202 -8.77 5.73 18.85
N LEU A 203 -7.86 6.67 19.03
CA LEU A 203 -6.69 6.86 18.18
C LEU A 203 -5.43 6.76 19.03
N TRP A 204 -4.58 5.81 18.69
CA TRP A 204 -3.20 5.82 19.12
C TRP A 204 -2.34 6.46 18.00
N HIS A 205 -1.57 7.49 18.34
CA HIS A 205 -0.70 8.19 17.40
C HIS A 205 0.61 8.58 18.09
N LYS A 206 1.73 8.06 17.60
CA LYS A 206 3.09 8.37 18.08
C LYS A 206 3.24 8.29 19.61
N GLY A 207 2.70 7.24 20.22
CA GLY A 207 2.79 7.03 21.66
C GLY A 207 1.67 7.65 22.50
N ARG A 208 0.77 8.43 21.90
CA ARG A 208 -0.35 9.07 22.59
C ARG A 208 -1.67 8.39 22.23
N LEU A 209 -2.44 8.03 23.25
CA LEU A 209 -3.82 7.55 23.10
C LEU A 209 -4.80 8.69 23.31
N THR A 210 -5.80 8.81 22.42
CA THR A 210 -6.84 9.85 22.47
C THR A 210 -8.17 9.21 22.09
N THR A 211 -9.24 9.53 22.79
CA THR A 211 -10.61 9.16 22.37
C THR A 211 -11.11 10.22 21.39
N LEU A 212 -11.46 9.80 20.17
CA LEU A 212 -11.98 10.68 19.12
C LEU A 212 -13.50 10.81 19.18
N GLU A 213 -14.21 9.69 19.43
CA GLU A 213 -15.67 9.63 19.46
C GLU A 213 -16.12 8.78 20.64
N PRO A 214 -17.26 9.14 21.27
CA PRO A 214 -17.85 8.36 22.38
C PRO A 214 -18.56 7.09 21.91
N LEU A 215 -18.77 6.92 20.61
CA LEU A 215 -19.41 5.73 20.01
C LEU A 215 -18.46 5.07 19.01
N ALA A 216 -18.57 3.74 18.89
CA ALA A 216 -17.84 2.97 17.89
C ALA A 216 -18.18 3.46 16.48
N PRO A 217 -17.19 3.53 15.57
CA PRO A 217 -17.43 3.90 14.19
C PRO A 217 -18.13 2.77 13.44
N GLN A 218 -18.95 3.14 12.44
CA GLN A 218 -19.56 2.16 11.53
C GLN A 218 -18.52 1.56 10.55
N ALA A 219 -17.55 2.37 10.14
CA ALA A 219 -16.42 1.97 9.29
C ALA A 219 -15.24 2.91 9.52
N MET A 220 -14.01 2.41 9.33
CA MET A 220 -12.81 3.23 9.40
C MET A 220 -11.70 2.68 8.50
N GLN A 221 -10.88 3.58 7.99
CA GLN A 221 -9.66 3.27 7.25
C GLN A 221 -8.55 4.23 7.66
N ALA A 222 -7.33 3.74 7.72
CA ALA A 222 -6.17 4.52 8.11
C ALA A 222 -5.11 4.52 7.01
N GLY A 223 -4.40 5.63 6.92
CA GLY A 223 -3.28 5.82 6.03
C GLY A 223 -2.10 6.48 6.73
N GLU A 224 -1.23 7.11 5.97
CA GLU A 224 -0.12 7.86 6.53
C GLU A 224 -0.58 9.23 7.02
N GLY A 225 -0.65 9.37 8.36
CA GLY A 225 -1.02 10.64 9.00
C GLY A 225 -2.50 10.98 8.96
N LEU A 226 -3.39 10.07 8.51
CA LEU A 226 -4.83 10.28 8.52
C LEU A 226 -5.63 9.02 8.89
N LEU A 227 -6.77 9.25 9.56
CA LEU A 227 -7.79 8.25 9.87
C LEU A 227 -9.14 8.79 9.40
N ALA A 228 -9.73 8.18 8.38
CA ALA A 228 -11.09 8.49 7.95
C ALA A 228 -12.06 7.48 8.55
N TYR A 229 -13.27 7.93 8.91
CA TYR A 229 -14.26 7.07 9.53
C TYR A 229 -15.69 7.61 9.37
N VAL A 230 -16.64 6.69 9.37
CA VAL A 230 -18.06 7.00 9.56
C VAL A 230 -18.35 6.84 11.04
N SER A 231 -18.71 7.94 11.72
CA SER A 231 -19.03 7.93 13.14
C SER A 231 -20.23 7.03 13.47
N GLY A 232 -20.42 6.68 14.73
CA GLY A 232 -21.61 5.92 15.16
C GLY A 232 -22.93 6.60 14.80
N GLY A 233 -22.94 7.94 14.69
CA GLY A 233 -24.08 8.76 14.25
C GLY A 233 -24.22 8.90 12.72
N GLY A 234 -23.37 8.25 11.92
CA GLY A 234 -23.45 8.28 10.45
C GLY A 234 -22.71 9.44 9.77
N THR A 235 -22.10 10.34 10.52
CA THR A 235 -21.33 11.47 9.98
C THR A 235 -19.96 11.01 9.49
N PHE A 236 -19.55 11.43 8.31
CA PHE A 236 -18.21 11.11 7.78
C PHE A 236 -17.17 12.13 8.22
N LYS A 237 -16.11 11.65 8.84
CA LYS A 237 -15.06 12.47 9.43
C LYS A 237 -13.68 11.98 9.06
N CYS A 238 -12.68 12.88 9.14
CA CYS A 238 -11.27 12.56 8.97
C CYS A 238 -10.47 13.21 10.11
N TRP A 239 -9.64 12.43 10.77
CA TRP A 239 -8.59 12.94 11.63
C TRP A 239 -7.31 13.10 10.82
N SER A 240 -6.74 14.28 10.84
CA SER A 240 -5.42 14.57 10.27
C SER A 240 -4.76 15.71 11.04
N GLU A 241 -3.44 15.71 11.13
CA GLU A 241 -2.64 16.79 11.77
C GLU A 241 -3.11 17.16 13.20
N GLY A 242 -3.60 16.19 13.94
CA GLY A 242 -4.05 16.40 15.33
C GLY A 242 -5.47 16.92 15.47
N ARG A 243 -6.25 17.04 14.40
CA ARG A 243 -7.62 17.57 14.40
C ARG A 243 -8.60 16.62 13.74
N VAL A 244 -9.85 16.66 14.19
CA VAL A 244 -10.97 15.97 13.53
C VAL A 244 -11.70 16.98 12.64
N HIS A 245 -11.83 16.64 11.36
CA HIS A 245 -12.57 17.39 10.36
C HIS A 245 -13.88 16.66 10.07
N THR A 246 -15.02 17.34 10.17
CA THR A 246 -16.30 16.83 9.68
C THR A 246 -16.40 17.12 8.20
N LEU A 247 -16.49 16.06 7.38
CA LEU A 247 -16.43 16.17 5.93
C LEU A 247 -17.82 16.12 5.28
N LEU A 248 -18.70 15.24 5.79
CA LEU A 248 -20.09 15.08 5.35
C LEU A 248 -20.95 14.78 6.58
N ASP A 249 -22.22 15.18 6.54
CA ASP A 249 -23.22 14.89 7.57
C ASP A 249 -23.83 13.49 7.46
N HIS A 250 -23.42 12.73 6.45
CA HIS A 250 -23.84 11.36 6.14
C HIS A 250 -22.62 10.50 5.73
N ALA A 251 -22.84 9.19 5.61
CA ALA A 251 -21.84 8.28 5.05
C ALA A 251 -21.75 8.47 3.51
N PRO A 252 -20.55 8.59 2.93
CA PRO A 252 -20.38 8.69 1.48
C PRO A 252 -20.76 7.38 0.79
N THR A 253 -21.03 7.45 -0.52
CA THR A 253 -21.34 6.26 -1.35
C THR A 253 -20.18 5.27 -1.36
N ALA A 254 -18.95 5.76 -1.51
CA ALA A 254 -17.72 4.99 -1.40
C ALA A 254 -16.56 5.90 -0.97
N TRP A 255 -15.56 5.32 -0.36
CA TRP A 255 -14.35 6.05 0.01
C TRP A 255 -13.16 5.12 0.19
N MET A 256 -11.98 5.66 0.05
CA MET A 256 -10.72 4.93 0.18
C MET A 256 -9.66 5.82 0.82
N VAL A 257 -8.95 5.26 1.79
CA VAL A 257 -7.69 5.82 2.27
C VAL A 257 -6.54 5.03 1.69
N ARG A 258 -5.64 5.73 1.01
CA ARG A 258 -4.43 5.12 0.45
C ARG A 258 -3.24 6.05 0.70
N ASP A 259 -2.24 5.54 1.41
CA ASP A 259 -1.09 6.33 1.83
C ASP A 259 -1.54 7.62 2.58
N SER A 260 -1.19 8.79 2.11
CA SER A 260 -1.62 10.08 2.68
C SER A 260 -2.86 10.70 2.00
N LEU A 261 -3.55 9.95 1.12
CA LEU A 261 -4.69 10.43 0.35
C LEU A 261 -6.00 9.79 0.81
N LEU A 262 -7.03 10.61 1.03
CA LEU A 262 -8.41 10.20 1.16
C LEU A 262 -9.17 10.61 -0.10
N VAL A 263 -9.74 9.62 -0.79
CA VAL A 263 -10.63 9.82 -1.94
C VAL A 263 -12.05 9.43 -1.54
N VAL A 264 -13.02 10.21 -1.96
CA VAL A 264 -14.44 10.06 -1.60
C VAL A 264 -15.29 10.16 -2.86
N VAL A 265 -16.21 9.21 -3.02
CA VAL A 265 -17.30 9.27 -4.00
C VAL A 265 -18.58 9.63 -3.25
N ASP A 266 -19.14 10.78 -3.57
CA ASP A 266 -20.33 11.27 -2.90
C ASP A 266 -21.16 12.17 -3.84
N ALA A 267 -22.49 11.99 -3.81
CA ALA A 267 -23.43 12.69 -4.70
C ALA A 267 -23.06 12.61 -6.19
N GLY A 268 -22.51 11.48 -6.63
CA GLY A 268 -22.10 11.27 -8.02
C GLY A 268 -20.80 11.97 -8.43
N ALA A 269 -20.10 12.62 -7.51
CA ALA A 269 -18.84 13.32 -7.74
C ALA A 269 -17.65 12.58 -7.12
N LEU A 270 -16.47 12.70 -7.74
CA LEU A 270 -15.20 12.26 -7.19
C LEU A 270 -14.56 13.43 -6.44
N LYS A 271 -14.24 13.23 -5.16
CA LYS A 271 -13.68 14.24 -4.26
C LYS A 271 -12.39 13.72 -3.63
N ALA A 272 -11.50 14.62 -3.25
CA ALA A 272 -10.29 14.31 -2.50
C ALA A 272 -10.15 15.22 -1.28
N PHE A 273 -9.64 14.68 -0.18
CA PHE A 273 -9.38 15.46 1.03
C PHE A 273 -8.03 16.16 0.92
N HIS A 274 -8.05 17.46 1.14
CA HIS A 274 -6.86 18.30 1.21
C HIS A 274 -7.15 19.50 2.13
N ASP A 275 -6.17 19.94 2.92
CA ASP A 275 -6.24 21.10 3.82
C ASP A 275 -7.51 21.15 4.69
N GLY A 276 -7.90 19.99 5.24
CA GLY A 276 -9.03 19.91 6.18
C GLY A 276 -10.42 19.87 5.55
N ALA A 277 -10.54 19.87 4.21
CA ALA A 277 -11.80 19.87 3.48
C ALA A 277 -11.82 18.84 2.33
N LEU A 278 -13.02 18.51 1.85
CA LEU A 278 -13.21 17.76 0.61
C LEU A 278 -13.28 18.74 -0.57
N HIS A 279 -12.41 18.52 -1.54
CA HIS A 279 -12.39 19.24 -2.81
C HIS A 279 -12.95 18.38 -3.92
N VAL A 280 -13.81 18.94 -4.77
CA VAL A 280 -14.31 18.26 -5.96
C VAL A 280 -13.17 18.16 -6.97
N VAL A 281 -12.82 16.92 -7.33
CA VAL A 281 -11.86 16.61 -8.39
C VAL A 281 -12.58 16.55 -9.73
N GLU A 282 -13.71 15.79 -9.75
CA GLU A 282 -14.62 15.71 -10.91
C GLU A 282 -16.08 15.70 -10.41
N HIS A 283 -16.97 16.32 -11.21
CA HIS A 283 -18.41 16.36 -10.95
C HIS A 283 -19.15 15.07 -11.35
N TYR A 284 -18.41 14.03 -11.65
CA TYR A 284 -18.85 12.68 -11.97
C TYR A 284 -17.83 11.68 -11.41
N VAL A 285 -18.16 10.38 -11.47
CA VAL A 285 -17.22 9.32 -11.07
C VAL A 285 -16.55 8.81 -12.36
N PRO A 286 -15.22 9.00 -12.52
CA PRO A 286 -14.49 8.46 -13.66
C PRO A 286 -14.59 6.93 -13.74
N GLU A 287 -14.65 6.38 -14.96
CA GLU A 287 -14.69 4.93 -15.16
C GLU A 287 -13.46 4.22 -14.63
N GLN A 288 -12.30 4.85 -14.76
CA GLN A 288 -11.06 4.37 -14.20
C GLN A 288 -10.38 5.45 -13.36
N TRP A 289 -10.09 5.13 -12.12
CA TRP A 289 -9.27 5.95 -11.23
C TRP A 289 -8.46 5.08 -10.28
N MET A 290 -7.32 5.58 -9.83
CA MET A 290 -6.40 4.91 -8.92
C MET A 290 -5.77 5.91 -7.97
N ALA A 291 -5.79 5.59 -6.67
CA ALA A 291 -5.08 6.34 -5.63
C ALA A 291 -3.81 5.56 -5.24
N ARG A 292 -2.66 6.20 -5.37
CA ARG A 292 -1.36 5.60 -5.01
C ARG A 292 -0.35 6.68 -4.66
N ASP A 293 0.47 6.45 -3.64
CA ASP A 293 1.55 7.34 -3.21
C ASP A 293 1.11 8.81 -3.00
N GLY A 294 -0.11 9.01 -2.46
CA GLY A 294 -0.66 10.35 -2.22
C GLY A 294 -1.17 11.06 -3.47
N VAL A 295 -1.28 10.37 -4.61
CA VAL A 295 -1.76 10.90 -5.89
C VAL A 295 -2.98 10.14 -6.37
N LEU A 296 -3.97 10.85 -6.87
CA LEU A 296 -5.11 10.30 -7.59
C LEU A 296 -4.86 10.46 -9.10
N THR A 297 -4.87 9.35 -9.82
CA THR A 297 -4.79 9.32 -11.30
C THR A 297 -6.10 8.80 -11.85
N TYR A 298 -6.64 9.41 -12.91
CA TYR A 298 -7.94 9.02 -13.47
C TYR A 298 -8.07 9.37 -14.96
N LEU A 299 -9.02 8.72 -15.63
CA LEU A 299 -9.48 9.09 -16.98
C LEU A 299 -10.68 10.03 -16.89
N ASP A 300 -10.62 11.17 -17.60
CA ASP A 300 -11.77 12.05 -17.73
C ASP A 300 -12.77 11.56 -18.81
N LEU A 301 -13.83 12.34 -19.06
CA LEU A 301 -14.86 12.02 -20.05
C LEU A 301 -14.32 12.01 -21.51
N ASN A 302 -13.23 12.72 -21.76
CA ASN A 302 -12.55 12.71 -23.06
C ASN A 302 -11.55 11.57 -23.18
N ARG A 303 -11.44 10.74 -22.11
CA ARG A 303 -10.43 9.68 -21.98
C ARG A 303 -9.02 10.24 -22.03
N GLU A 304 -8.83 11.40 -21.42
CA GLU A 304 -7.52 11.97 -21.10
C GLU A 304 -7.11 11.55 -19.70
N VAL A 305 -5.83 11.25 -19.51
CA VAL A 305 -5.30 10.87 -18.19
C VAL A 305 -4.93 12.12 -17.41
N TRP A 306 -5.43 12.19 -16.19
CA TRP A 306 -5.18 13.29 -15.27
C TRP A 306 -4.60 12.78 -13.95
N ARG A 307 -3.79 13.63 -13.31
CA ARG A 307 -3.31 13.45 -11.94
C ARG A 307 -3.81 14.58 -11.06
N TYR A 308 -4.20 14.24 -9.84
CA TYR A 308 -4.58 15.19 -8.81
C TYR A 308 -3.76 14.92 -7.55
N ALA A 309 -3.06 15.95 -7.07
CA ALA A 309 -2.28 15.88 -5.84
C ALA A 309 -2.28 17.25 -5.15
N ARG A 310 -2.51 17.29 -3.86
CA ARG A 310 -2.44 18.52 -3.03
C ARG A 310 -3.22 19.71 -3.58
N GLY A 311 -4.43 19.46 -4.10
CA GLY A 311 -5.28 20.51 -4.66
C GLY A 311 -4.99 20.87 -6.12
N GLU A 312 -3.93 20.33 -6.72
CA GLU A 312 -3.56 20.63 -8.10
C GLU A 312 -3.93 19.50 -9.05
N ARG A 313 -4.43 19.87 -10.23
CA ARG A 313 -4.77 18.97 -11.32
C ARG A 313 -3.76 19.14 -12.45
N ILE A 314 -3.13 18.05 -12.90
CA ILE A 314 -2.10 18.05 -13.93
C ILE A 314 -2.49 17.03 -15.01
N ALA A 315 -2.48 17.45 -16.28
CA ALA A 315 -2.67 16.55 -17.41
C ALA A 315 -1.45 15.62 -17.58
N VAL A 316 -1.71 14.34 -17.80
CA VAL A 316 -0.69 13.34 -18.13
C VAL A 316 -0.59 13.21 -19.64
N GLY A 317 0.28 14.02 -20.24
CA GLY A 317 0.35 14.11 -21.69
C GLY A 317 -0.78 14.92 -22.32
N ARG A 318 -0.93 14.79 -23.64
CA ARG A 318 -1.96 15.49 -24.44
C ARG A 318 -2.73 14.52 -25.35
N GLU A 319 -2.75 13.27 -25.02
CA GLU A 319 -3.38 12.23 -25.84
C GLU A 319 -4.78 11.94 -25.30
N ALA A 320 -5.78 12.11 -26.17
CA ALA A 320 -7.15 11.75 -25.88
C ALA A 320 -7.48 10.34 -26.38
N GLY A 321 -8.55 9.76 -25.86
CA GLY A 321 -8.99 8.42 -26.26
C GLY A 321 -8.18 7.29 -25.66
N VAL A 322 -7.50 7.52 -24.55
CA VAL A 322 -6.77 6.48 -23.81
C VAL A 322 -7.76 5.48 -23.22
N ASP A 323 -7.58 4.18 -23.53
CA ASP A 323 -8.48 3.14 -23.03
C ASP A 323 -8.22 2.75 -21.58
N ARG A 324 -6.96 2.77 -21.17
CA ARG A 324 -6.53 2.37 -19.83
C ARG A 324 -5.18 3.01 -19.48
N PHE A 325 -4.90 3.09 -18.19
CA PHE A 325 -3.59 3.49 -17.71
C PHE A 325 -3.14 2.58 -16.55
N GLU A 326 -1.84 2.58 -16.29
CA GLU A 326 -1.23 1.95 -15.11
C GLU A 326 -0.38 2.99 -14.38
N VAL A 327 -0.27 2.84 -13.04
CA VAL A 327 0.50 3.77 -12.20
C VAL A 327 1.53 2.99 -11.39
N TYR A 328 2.77 3.43 -11.48
CA TYR A 328 3.90 2.92 -10.71
C TYR A 328 4.58 4.10 -9.99
N GLY A 329 4.13 4.38 -8.76
CA GLY A 329 4.61 5.55 -8.02
C GLY A 329 4.29 6.88 -8.74
N ASP A 330 5.34 7.57 -9.17
CA ASP A 330 5.24 8.83 -9.93
C ASP A 330 5.17 8.66 -11.46
N VAL A 331 5.25 7.41 -11.95
CA VAL A 331 5.17 7.08 -13.38
C VAL A 331 3.74 6.68 -13.77
N VAL A 332 3.27 7.18 -14.90
CA VAL A 332 2.00 6.75 -15.51
C VAL A 332 2.29 6.17 -16.89
N LEU A 333 1.75 4.97 -17.13
CA LEU A 333 1.83 4.28 -18.41
C LEU A 333 0.46 4.28 -19.08
N HIS A 334 0.41 4.46 -20.39
CA HIS A 334 -0.79 4.20 -21.19
C HIS A 334 -0.42 3.80 -22.63
N PRO A 335 -1.29 3.05 -23.35
CA PRO A 335 -1.12 2.83 -24.76
C PRO A 335 -1.16 4.16 -25.52
N GLY A 336 -0.30 4.32 -26.51
CA GLY A 336 -0.36 5.42 -27.45
C GLY A 336 -1.21 5.09 -28.66
N SER A 337 -1.84 6.09 -29.28
CA SER A 337 -2.60 5.96 -30.53
C SER A 337 -1.73 5.52 -31.71
N ASP A 338 -0.43 5.70 -31.59
CA ASP A 338 0.60 5.29 -32.56
C ASP A 338 1.07 3.82 -32.40
N GLY A 339 0.45 3.07 -31.48
CA GLY A 339 0.79 1.67 -31.16
C GLY A 339 1.98 1.49 -30.23
N GLY A 340 2.61 2.58 -29.78
CA GLY A 340 3.65 2.57 -28.77
C GLY A 340 3.08 2.57 -27.34
N VAL A 341 3.94 2.39 -26.36
CA VAL A 341 3.62 2.65 -24.94
C VAL A 341 4.15 4.02 -24.57
N LYS A 342 3.27 4.86 -24.06
CA LYS A 342 3.57 6.18 -23.54
C LYS A 342 3.87 6.07 -22.04
N VAL A 343 4.96 6.70 -21.63
CA VAL A 343 5.39 6.79 -20.24
C VAL A 343 5.47 8.25 -19.86
N TRP A 344 4.64 8.67 -18.93
CA TRP A 344 4.72 10.01 -18.37
C TRP A 344 5.47 9.97 -17.05
N TRP A 345 6.46 10.84 -16.90
CA TRP A 345 7.26 10.99 -15.70
C TRP A 345 7.79 12.42 -15.58
N GLN A 346 7.63 13.05 -14.41
CA GLN A 346 8.12 14.40 -14.07
C GLN A 346 7.75 15.49 -15.09
N GLY A 347 6.57 15.41 -15.71
CA GLY A 347 6.09 16.38 -16.69
C GLY A 347 6.47 16.08 -18.14
N GLU A 348 7.28 15.06 -18.38
CA GLU A 348 7.72 14.64 -19.71
C GLU A 348 7.06 13.34 -20.13
N THR A 349 6.88 13.16 -21.46
CA THR A 349 6.33 11.94 -22.05
C THR A 349 7.39 11.26 -22.90
N TYR A 350 7.64 10.01 -22.62
CA TYR A 350 8.56 9.12 -23.33
C TYR A 350 7.75 8.09 -24.12
N THR A 351 8.23 7.66 -25.26
CA THR A 351 7.55 6.66 -26.10
C THR A 351 8.46 5.48 -26.40
N ARG A 352 7.90 4.25 -26.33
CA ARG A 352 8.60 3.03 -26.72
C ARG A 352 7.71 2.22 -27.68
N TYR A 353 8.31 1.76 -28.81
CA TYR A 353 7.67 0.91 -29.83
C TYR A 353 8.17 -0.52 -29.75
#